data_6f2b9ab9f9cdcce9435bc375ad4fee67
#
_entry.id   6f2b9ab9f9cdcce9435bc375ad4fee67
#
_cell.length_a   1.000
_cell.length_b   1.000
_cell.length_c   1.000
_cell.angle_alpha   90.00
_cell.angle_beta   90.00
_cell.angle_gamma   90.00
#
_symmetry.space_group_name_H-M   'P 1'
#
loop_
_entity.id
_entity.type
_entity.pdbx_description
1 polymer ?
#
loop_
_entity_poly.entity_id
_entity_poly.type
_entity_poly.pdbx_seq_one_letter_code
_entity_poly.pdbx_strand_id
1 'polypeptide(L)'
;MCGDPEGVRLRLRHSLTEMVRSVRIADQLATAAPDWDLVGRLLVAGHESMRLDCQVTVPELDAAVTACLDAGALGAKVVGGGFGGSVIALAREDELDELAASVCSAFSDHGFRDPLFLTLNPSPAGQRVR
;
A
#
# COMPACT_ATOMS: atom_id res chain seq x y z
N MET A 1 22.52 0.05 -26.76
CA MET A 1 22.05 0.60 -25.47
C MET A 1 22.44 -0.39 -24.39
N CYS A 2 23.38 -0.03 -23.55
CA CYS A 2 23.61 -0.79 -22.32
C CYS A 2 22.43 -0.51 -21.39
N GLY A 3 21.55 -1.50 -21.19
CA GLY A 3 20.54 -1.44 -20.15
C GLY A 3 21.23 -1.35 -18.79
N ASP A 4 20.57 -0.72 -17.82
CA ASP A 4 21.00 -0.70 -16.43
C ASP A 4 20.77 -2.10 -15.80
N PRO A 5 21.82 -2.96 -15.69
CA PRO A 5 21.64 -4.32 -15.18
C PRO A 5 21.18 -4.36 -13.73
N GLU A 6 21.58 -3.36 -12.93
CA GLU A 6 21.18 -3.26 -11.54
C GLU A 6 19.70 -2.90 -11.41
N GLY A 7 19.22 -1.94 -12.17
CA GLY A 7 17.80 -1.59 -12.22
C GLY A 7 16.93 -2.75 -12.70
N VAL A 8 17.39 -3.53 -13.67
CA VAL A 8 16.68 -4.75 -14.11
C VAL A 8 16.62 -5.77 -12.99
N ARG A 9 17.72 -6.01 -12.27
CA ARG A 9 17.80 -6.92 -11.14
C ARG A 9 16.82 -6.52 -10.01
N LEU A 10 16.78 -5.24 -9.68
CA LEU A 10 15.90 -4.70 -8.65
C LEU A 10 14.41 -4.87 -9.01
N ARG A 11 14.04 -4.54 -10.23
CA ARG A 11 12.65 -4.72 -10.72
C ARG A 11 12.25 -6.18 -10.77
N LEU A 12 13.15 -7.08 -11.17
CA LEU A 12 12.91 -8.52 -11.13
C LEU A 12 12.72 -9.01 -9.69
N ARG A 13 13.57 -8.55 -8.75
CA ARG A 13 13.43 -8.86 -7.33
C ARG A 13 12.06 -8.41 -6.81
N HIS A 14 11.65 -7.17 -7.13
CA HIS A 14 10.31 -6.68 -6.76
C HIS A 14 9.22 -7.61 -7.29
N SER A 15 9.23 -7.91 -8.60
CA SER A 15 8.18 -8.72 -9.22
C SER A 15 8.05 -10.10 -8.56
N LEU A 16 9.17 -10.80 -8.36
CA LEU A 16 9.18 -12.12 -7.74
C LEU A 16 8.72 -12.09 -6.28
N THR A 17 9.21 -11.13 -5.50
CA THR A 17 8.85 -11.03 -4.08
C THR A 17 7.42 -10.54 -3.89
N GLU A 18 6.91 -9.67 -4.77
CA GLU A 18 5.52 -9.21 -4.72
C GLU A 18 4.53 -10.33 -5.08
N MET A 19 4.86 -11.18 -6.03
CA MET A 19 4.06 -12.37 -6.30
C MET A 19 3.91 -13.26 -5.05
N VAL A 20 5.01 -13.50 -4.33
CA VAL A 20 4.98 -14.28 -3.09
C VAL A 20 4.15 -13.59 -2.01
N ARG A 21 4.32 -12.26 -1.83
CA ARG A 21 3.53 -11.49 -0.85
C ARG A 21 2.03 -11.55 -1.17
N SER A 22 1.66 -11.38 -2.45
CA SER A 22 0.27 -11.41 -2.90
C SER A 22 -0.40 -12.76 -2.63
N VAL A 23 0.29 -13.88 -2.92
CA VAL A 23 -0.20 -15.22 -2.60
C VAL A 23 -0.38 -15.39 -1.10
N ARG A 24 0.59 -15.00 -0.28
CA ARG A 24 0.49 -15.10 1.17
C ARG A 24 -0.65 -14.27 1.76
N ILE A 25 -0.90 -13.06 1.23
CA ILE A 25 -2.05 -12.24 1.63
C ILE A 25 -3.34 -12.95 1.24
N ALA A 26 -3.45 -13.45 0.01
CA ALA A 26 -4.62 -14.17 -0.45
C ALA A 26 -4.91 -15.42 0.41
N ASP A 27 -3.89 -16.17 0.78
CA ASP A 27 -4.01 -17.34 1.67
C ASP A 27 -4.54 -16.92 3.04
N GLN A 28 -4.07 -15.81 3.62
CA GLN A 28 -4.59 -15.30 4.89
C GLN A 28 -6.07 -14.90 4.76
N LEU A 29 -6.42 -14.16 3.73
CA LEU A 29 -7.79 -13.70 3.50
C LEU A 29 -8.78 -14.85 3.22
N ALA A 30 -8.30 -16.01 2.81
CA ALA A 30 -9.10 -17.22 2.61
C ALA A 30 -9.37 -17.99 3.91
N THR A 31 -8.71 -17.65 5.03
CA THR A 31 -8.92 -18.31 6.32
C THR A 31 -10.13 -17.73 7.06
N ALA A 32 -10.70 -18.51 7.98
CA ALA A 32 -11.77 -18.02 8.86
C ALA A 32 -11.28 -17.00 9.90
N ALA A 33 -9.98 -16.96 10.19
CA ALA A 33 -9.35 -16.06 11.15
C ALA A 33 -7.99 -15.59 10.60
N PRO A 34 -7.98 -14.57 9.73
CA PRO A 34 -6.74 -14.05 9.17
C PRO A 34 -5.80 -13.46 10.24
N ASP A 35 -4.51 -13.68 10.08
CA ASP A 35 -3.49 -12.95 10.82
C ASP A 35 -3.33 -11.55 10.20
N TRP A 36 -4.07 -10.58 10.72
CA TRP A 36 -4.09 -9.22 10.22
C TRP A 36 -2.74 -8.50 10.40
N ASP A 37 -1.98 -8.84 11.44
CA ASP A 37 -0.63 -8.30 11.64
C ASP A 37 0.33 -8.81 10.56
N LEU A 38 0.21 -10.07 10.16
CA LEU A 38 0.98 -10.62 9.05
C LEU A 38 0.59 -9.94 7.74
N VAL A 39 -0.71 -9.75 7.47
CA VAL A 39 -1.18 -9.04 6.28
C VAL A 39 -0.62 -7.62 6.24
N GLY A 40 -0.69 -6.91 7.36
CA GLY A 40 -0.12 -5.55 7.50
C GLY A 40 1.38 -5.52 7.18
N ARG A 41 2.17 -6.39 7.78
CA ARG A 41 3.62 -6.49 7.50
C ARG A 41 3.91 -6.80 6.03
N LEU A 42 3.11 -7.63 5.37
CA LEU A 42 3.28 -7.94 3.95
C LEU A 42 2.96 -6.72 3.06
N LEU A 43 1.95 -5.91 3.42
CA LEU A 43 1.65 -4.66 2.73
C LEU A 43 2.82 -3.67 2.84
N VAL A 44 3.36 -3.46 4.05
CA VAL A 44 4.51 -2.58 4.29
C VAL A 44 5.73 -3.04 3.49
N ALA A 45 6.05 -4.33 3.54
CA ALA A 45 7.16 -4.88 2.76
C ALA A 45 6.97 -4.70 1.24
N GLY A 46 5.72 -4.76 0.76
CA GLY A 46 5.37 -4.48 -0.63
C GLY A 46 5.61 -3.01 -0.99
N HIS A 47 5.21 -2.06 -0.12
CA HIS A 47 5.47 -0.64 -0.32
C HIS A 47 6.97 -0.34 -0.36
N GLU A 48 7.75 -0.86 0.59
CA GLU A 48 9.20 -0.68 0.60
C GLU A 48 9.86 -1.21 -0.68
N SER A 49 9.39 -2.34 -1.19
CA SER A 49 9.89 -2.88 -2.46
C SER A 49 9.50 -2.01 -3.66
N MET A 50 8.30 -1.39 -3.67
CA MET A 50 7.93 -0.40 -4.69
C MET A 50 8.82 0.85 -4.61
N ARG A 51 9.16 1.29 -3.41
CA ARG A 51 10.00 2.48 -3.17
C ARG A 51 11.46 2.23 -3.54
N LEU A 52 12.04 1.12 -3.08
CA LEU A 52 13.48 0.86 -3.20
C LEU A 52 13.86 0.10 -4.47
N ASP A 53 13.06 -0.87 -4.88
CA ASP A 53 13.37 -1.76 -6.00
C ASP A 53 12.80 -1.26 -7.33
N CYS A 54 11.52 -0.87 -7.33
CA CYS A 54 10.85 -0.32 -8.51
C CYS A 54 11.10 1.16 -8.70
N GLN A 55 11.24 1.91 -7.60
CA GLN A 55 11.38 3.37 -7.58
C GLN A 55 10.19 4.08 -8.28
N VAL A 56 8.98 3.62 -7.96
CA VAL A 56 7.73 4.13 -8.55
C VAL A 56 6.87 4.92 -7.56
N THR A 57 7.37 5.14 -6.34
CA THR A 57 6.69 6.00 -5.37
C THR A 57 7.04 7.47 -5.59
N VAL A 58 6.21 8.35 -5.03
CA VAL A 58 6.42 9.80 -5.00
C VAL A 58 6.29 10.29 -3.55
N PRO A 59 6.83 11.47 -3.19
CA PRO A 59 6.84 11.95 -1.81
C PRO A 59 5.47 11.95 -1.13
N GLU A 60 4.40 12.27 -1.84
CA GLU A 60 3.03 12.26 -1.33
C GLU A 60 2.58 10.86 -0.91
N LEU A 61 2.91 9.84 -1.70
CA LEU A 61 2.56 8.45 -1.39
C LEU A 61 3.37 7.92 -0.21
N ASP A 62 4.66 8.24 -0.14
CA ASP A 62 5.54 7.84 0.97
C ASP A 62 5.09 8.52 2.27
N ALA A 63 4.74 9.82 2.22
CA ALA A 63 4.20 10.56 3.37
C ALA A 63 2.86 9.97 3.84
N ALA A 64 1.96 9.61 2.91
CA ALA A 64 0.68 9.00 3.26
C ALA A 64 0.88 7.65 3.96
N VAL A 65 1.75 6.78 3.44
CA VAL A 65 2.05 5.48 4.06
C VAL A 65 2.65 5.66 5.44
N THR A 66 3.63 6.56 5.59
CA THR A 66 4.26 6.85 6.88
C THR A 66 3.23 7.36 7.89
N ALA A 67 2.40 8.34 7.51
CA ALA A 67 1.38 8.90 8.39
C ALA A 67 0.34 7.85 8.82
N CYS A 68 -0.06 6.95 7.92
CA CYS A 68 -0.95 5.83 8.26
C CYS A 68 -0.33 4.91 9.31
N LEU A 69 0.95 4.54 9.14
CA LEU A 69 1.64 3.65 10.06
C LEU A 69 1.86 4.31 11.43
N ASP A 70 2.23 5.59 11.46
CA ASP A 70 2.41 6.38 12.68
C ASP A 70 1.11 6.53 13.47
N ALA A 71 -0.03 6.55 12.78
CA ALA A 71 -1.37 6.58 13.36
C ALA A 71 -1.91 5.20 13.77
N GLY A 72 -1.11 4.13 13.66
CA GLY A 72 -1.47 2.80 14.14
C GLY A 72 -2.04 1.85 13.09
N ALA A 73 -2.05 2.21 11.79
CA ALA A 73 -2.45 1.26 10.76
C ALA A 73 -1.58 -0.02 10.81
N LEU A 74 -2.21 -1.17 10.67
CA LEU A 74 -1.51 -2.47 10.64
C LEU A 74 -0.59 -2.59 9.43
N GLY A 75 -0.92 -1.90 8.34
CA GLY A 75 -0.12 -1.83 7.14
C GLY A 75 -0.67 -0.82 6.16
N ALA A 76 0.21 -0.32 5.30
CA ALA A 76 -0.18 0.58 4.23
C ALA A 76 0.73 0.36 3.02
N LYS A 77 0.20 0.61 1.82
CA LYS A 77 0.90 0.37 0.57
C LYS A 77 0.32 1.21 -0.55
N VAL A 78 1.18 1.66 -1.45
CA VAL A 78 0.77 2.19 -2.75
C VAL A 78 0.07 1.11 -3.57
N VAL A 79 -1.02 1.47 -4.23
CA VAL A 79 -1.75 0.61 -5.17
C VAL A 79 -1.82 1.24 -6.55
N GLY A 80 -1.88 0.40 -7.58
CA GLY A 80 -1.80 0.83 -8.97
C GLY A 80 -0.36 0.89 -9.50
N GLY A 81 -0.15 1.68 -10.55
CA GLY A 81 1.14 1.74 -11.27
C GLY A 81 2.24 2.57 -10.61
N GLY A 82 1.97 3.26 -9.52
CA GLY A 82 2.90 4.21 -8.91
C GLY A 82 2.86 5.59 -9.57
N PHE A 83 3.87 6.42 -9.28
CA PHE A 83 4.03 7.80 -9.77
C PHE A 83 2.87 8.76 -9.43
N GLY A 84 2.12 8.46 -8.40
CA GLY A 84 0.88 9.09 -7.97
C GLY A 84 -0.20 8.03 -7.77
N GLY A 85 -1.44 8.45 -7.57
CA GLY A 85 -2.57 7.55 -7.41
C GLY A 85 -3.00 7.37 -5.97
N SER A 86 -3.01 6.15 -5.46
CA SER A 86 -3.66 5.83 -4.20
C SER A 86 -2.79 4.99 -3.27
N VAL A 87 -3.04 5.14 -1.99
CA VAL A 87 -2.55 4.26 -0.92
C VAL A 87 -3.73 3.49 -0.36
N ILE A 88 -3.56 2.21 -0.12
CA ILE A 88 -4.47 1.41 0.72
C ILE A 88 -3.86 1.27 2.10
N ALA A 89 -4.67 1.47 3.15
CA ALA A 89 -4.28 1.23 4.52
C ALA A 89 -5.20 0.18 5.15
N LEU A 90 -4.60 -0.73 5.90
CA LEU A 90 -5.29 -1.71 6.72
C LEU A 90 -5.29 -1.20 8.16
N ALA A 91 -6.45 -0.86 8.68
CA ALA A 91 -6.61 -0.33 10.02
C ALA A 91 -7.88 -0.89 10.68
N ARG A 92 -8.00 -0.67 11.99
CA ARG A 92 -9.25 -0.95 12.71
C ARG A 92 -10.27 0.12 12.37
N GLU A 93 -11.54 -0.25 12.39
CA GLU A 93 -12.62 0.67 12.02
C GLU A 93 -12.71 1.89 12.96
N ASP A 94 -12.41 1.70 14.23
CA ASP A 94 -12.41 2.75 15.26
C ASP A 94 -11.21 3.71 15.18
N GLU A 95 -10.21 3.41 14.35
CA GLU A 95 -8.99 4.22 14.15
C GLU A 95 -9.02 5.07 12.86
N LEU A 96 -10.05 4.92 12.01
CA LEU A 96 -10.08 5.53 10.67
C LEU A 96 -10.03 7.06 10.69
N ASP A 97 -10.73 7.70 11.65
CA ASP A 97 -10.75 9.16 11.75
C ASP A 97 -9.39 9.73 12.18
N GLU A 98 -8.70 9.07 13.12
CA GLU A 98 -7.37 9.46 13.57
C GLU A 98 -6.34 9.27 12.44
N LEU A 99 -6.46 8.19 11.71
CA LEU A 99 -5.61 7.90 10.55
C LEU A 99 -5.79 8.96 9.45
N ALA A 100 -7.03 9.33 9.14
CA ALA A 100 -7.31 10.39 8.17
C ALA A 100 -6.75 11.74 8.62
N ALA A 101 -6.91 12.09 9.90
CA ALA A 101 -6.36 13.32 10.48
C ALA A 101 -4.83 13.36 10.41
N SER A 102 -4.14 12.23 10.69
CA SER A 102 -2.70 12.11 10.60
C SER A 102 -2.19 12.35 9.17
N VAL A 103 -2.86 11.75 8.18
CA VAL A 103 -2.50 11.95 6.77
C VAL A 103 -2.73 13.40 6.34
N CYS A 104 -3.86 14.03 6.72
CA CYS A 104 -4.12 15.44 6.43
C CYS A 104 -3.04 16.35 7.03
N SER A 105 -2.64 16.11 8.28
CA SER A 105 -1.57 16.88 8.94
C SER A 105 -0.25 16.74 8.19
N ALA A 106 0.16 15.51 7.86
CA ALA A 106 1.39 15.27 7.11
C ALA A 106 1.38 15.96 5.73
N PHE A 107 0.24 15.94 5.03
CA PHE A 107 0.11 16.61 3.74
C PHE A 107 0.19 18.12 3.86
N SER A 108 -0.46 18.68 4.87
CA SER A 108 -0.38 20.13 5.18
C SER A 108 1.06 20.55 5.48
N ASP A 109 1.77 19.79 6.32
CA ASP A 109 3.15 20.08 6.71
C ASP A 109 4.13 20.07 5.53
N HIS A 110 3.86 19.23 4.53
CA HIS A 110 4.66 19.15 3.31
C HIS A 110 4.18 20.09 2.20
N GLY A 111 3.06 20.78 2.37
CA GLY A 111 2.45 21.64 1.35
C GLY A 111 1.88 20.85 0.17
N PHE A 112 1.47 19.58 0.39
CA PHE A 112 0.82 18.76 -0.61
C PHE A 112 -0.65 19.14 -0.76
N ARG A 113 -1.28 18.72 -1.86
CA ARG A 113 -2.72 18.88 -2.07
C ARG A 113 -3.48 17.95 -1.13
N ASP A 114 -4.62 18.40 -0.61
CA ASP A 114 -5.48 17.62 0.28
C ASP A 114 -5.81 16.24 -0.33
N PRO A 115 -5.67 15.16 0.46
CA PRO A 115 -6.01 13.82 0.01
C PRO A 115 -7.51 13.59 0.04
N LEU A 116 -7.99 12.69 -0.82
CA LEU A 116 -9.35 12.16 -0.77
C LEU A 116 -9.34 10.80 -0.07
N PHE A 117 -10.28 10.62 0.87
CA PHE A 117 -10.43 9.36 1.60
C PHE A 117 -11.65 8.58 1.12
N LEU A 118 -11.47 7.26 1.00
CA LEU A 118 -12.52 6.31 0.66
C LEU A 118 -12.45 5.13 1.62
N THR A 119 -13.54 4.84 2.31
CA THR A 119 -13.68 3.59 3.07
C THR A 119 -14.15 2.50 2.13
N LEU A 120 -13.36 1.43 2.00
CA LEU A 120 -13.65 0.31 1.11
C LEU A 120 -14.14 -0.89 1.92
N ASN A 121 -15.27 -1.44 1.49
CA ASN A 121 -15.76 -2.73 1.98
C ASN A 121 -15.57 -3.77 0.87
N PRO A 122 -15.09 -4.99 1.20
CA PRO A 122 -15.00 -6.07 0.24
C PRO A 122 -16.36 -6.34 -0.42
N SER A 123 -16.37 -6.51 -1.73
CA SER A 123 -17.56 -6.83 -2.50
C SER A 123 -17.30 -8.03 -3.41
N PRO A 124 -18.33 -8.73 -3.87
CA PRO A 124 -18.17 -9.82 -4.84
C PRO A 124 -17.44 -9.35 -6.11
N ALA A 125 -16.82 -10.28 -6.80
CA ALA A 125 -16.19 -10.02 -8.09
C ALA A 125 -17.17 -9.42 -9.10
N GLY A 126 -16.67 -8.58 -9.99
CA GLY A 126 -17.46 -8.02 -11.08
C GLY A 126 -18.13 -9.13 -11.90
N GLN A 127 -19.40 -8.95 -12.22
CA GLN A 127 -20.18 -9.90 -13.00
C GLN A 127 -20.68 -9.24 -14.29
N ARG A 128 -20.81 -10.05 -15.35
CA ARG A 128 -21.44 -9.59 -16.58
C ARG A 128 -22.93 -9.44 -16.33
N VAL A 129 -23.44 -8.24 -16.48
CA VAL A 129 -24.88 -7.99 -16.50
C VAL A 129 -25.44 -8.50 -17.84
N ARG A 130 -26.43 -9.40 -17.78
CA ARG A 130 -27.12 -9.91 -18.96
C ARG A 130 -28.29 -9.00 -19.30
#